data_d902661babcc9c2efb3f51fbe6d1b244
#
_entry.id   d902661babcc9c2efb3f51fbe6d1b244
#
_cell.length_a   1.000
_cell.length_b   1.000
_cell.length_c   1.000
_cell.angle_alpha   90.00
_cell.angle_beta   90.00
_cell.angle_gamma   90.00
#
_symmetry.space_group_name_H-M   'P 1'
#
loop_
_entity.id
_entity.type
_entity.pdbx_description
1 polymer ?
#
loop_
_entity_poly.entity_id
_entity_poly.type
_entity_poly.pdbx_seq_one_letter_code
_entity_poly.pdbx_strand_id
1 'polypeptide(L)'
;GKIDPELGRRLRARKQPDFVINRVRPGVEGMVGVVERGKTDPRAYPRTPQDEGSSEVATDTLRYVTDQNRWHQNKLKAFRNMLVEGVAAAIIEVDERLEVRIRRGRYESFFYDPYSREPDFSDASYMGFAEWQYQDDVIVLYPEKREVILSVVARGDTGDSQWADRPDDQTTMWADPRRKRLLVVEMYAKRGGTWMKCVFVGDATLEEGPSPYLDDDGQPMNPIEAFSAYIDDDNNRYGVVADMVGPQDEINTYRRKGAHLATFRQLQETDPSSAGADPEEARREARRADGVIPSGWNIVPTSDKFSMDMNLLAEAKSEIERIGPNPAILGRQGENQSGRAGLVRQQAGLTELAHLYGGLEDWELRVFRQVWSRVRQFWTEPKFIRVTDDENAVK
;
A
#
# COMPACT_ATOMS: atom_id res chain seq x y z
N GLY A 1 -11.05 7.79 6.62
CA GLY A 1 -11.76 7.28 5.45
C GLY A 1 -12.98 8.14 5.13
N LYS A 2 -13.33 8.17 3.89
CA LYS A 2 -14.60 8.78 3.45
C LYS A 2 -15.68 7.71 3.55
N ILE A 3 -16.90 8.10 3.92
CA ILE A 3 -18.05 7.23 3.85
C ILE A 3 -18.43 7.06 2.36
N ASP A 4 -18.86 5.86 1.98
CA ASP A 4 -19.47 5.65 0.67
C ASP A 4 -20.60 6.67 0.44
N PRO A 5 -20.62 7.40 -0.69
CA PRO A 5 -21.61 8.45 -0.95
C PRO A 5 -23.06 7.95 -0.90
N GLU A 6 -23.32 6.71 -1.34
CA GLU A 6 -24.65 6.12 -1.31
C GLU A 6 -25.06 5.76 0.13
N LEU A 7 -24.18 5.11 0.87
CA LEU A 7 -24.40 4.82 2.29
C LEU A 7 -24.61 6.11 3.07
N GLY A 8 -23.82 7.16 2.82
CA GLY A 8 -23.96 8.47 3.47
C GLY A 8 -25.33 9.11 3.17
N ARG A 9 -25.84 9.01 1.93
CA ARG A 9 -27.18 9.48 1.58
C ARG A 9 -28.26 8.71 2.34
N ARG A 10 -28.16 7.38 2.40
CA ARG A 10 -29.12 6.50 3.12
C ARG A 10 -29.14 6.79 4.61
N LEU A 11 -27.97 7.00 5.24
CA LEU A 11 -27.86 7.32 6.66
C LEU A 11 -28.49 8.68 6.98
N ARG A 12 -28.20 9.71 6.18
CA ARG A 12 -28.80 11.05 6.35
C ARG A 12 -30.32 11.04 6.16
N ALA A 13 -30.83 10.30 5.17
CA ALA A 13 -32.26 10.14 4.97
C ALA A 13 -32.95 9.52 6.19
N ARG A 14 -32.27 8.63 6.91
CA ARG A 14 -32.73 8.00 8.15
C ARG A 14 -32.42 8.81 9.41
N LYS A 15 -31.84 10.01 9.28
CA LYS A 15 -31.34 10.85 10.39
C LYS A 15 -30.34 10.09 11.28
N GLN A 16 -29.56 9.21 10.71
CA GLN A 16 -28.50 8.47 11.39
C GLN A 16 -27.16 9.18 11.22
N PRO A 17 -26.25 9.10 12.20
CA PRO A 17 -24.91 9.67 12.10
C PRO A 17 -24.14 9.06 10.91
N ASP A 18 -23.43 9.91 10.14
CA ASP A 18 -22.68 9.51 8.94
C ASP A 18 -21.15 9.66 9.11
N PHE A 19 -20.65 9.61 10.33
CA PHE A 19 -19.22 9.67 10.61
C PHE A 19 -18.50 8.33 10.38
N VAL A 20 -17.19 8.41 10.11
CA VAL A 20 -16.28 7.26 9.98
C VAL A 20 -15.12 7.43 10.97
N ILE A 21 -14.86 6.40 11.75
CA ILE A 21 -13.68 6.29 12.61
C ILE A 21 -12.68 5.37 11.90
N ASN A 22 -11.48 5.86 11.61
CA ASN A 22 -10.44 5.05 10.97
C ASN A 22 -9.46 4.55 12.04
N ARG A 23 -9.47 3.25 12.31
CA ARG A 23 -8.54 2.55 13.19
C ARG A 23 -7.41 1.85 12.44
N VAL A 24 -7.59 1.57 11.15
CA VAL A 24 -6.60 0.92 10.28
C VAL A 24 -5.37 1.81 10.10
N ARG A 25 -5.58 3.09 9.75
CA ARG A 25 -4.48 4.02 9.48
C ARG A 25 -3.44 4.09 10.61
N PRO A 26 -3.81 4.28 11.89
CA PRO A 26 -2.83 4.32 12.98
C PRO A 26 -2.04 3.02 13.13
N GLY A 27 -2.62 1.87 12.79
CA GLY A 27 -1.94 0.57 12.78
C GLY A 27 -0.85 0.53 11.70
N VAL A 28 -1.22 0.85 10.45
CA VAL A 28 -0.28 0.91 9.32
C VAL A 28 0.85 1.91 9.58
N GLU A 29 0.52 3.14 10.03
CA GLU A 29 1.53 4.16 10.35
C GLU A 29 2.47 3.71 11.48
N GLY A 30 1.96 2.95 12.43
CA GLY A 30 2.77 2.38 13.50
C GLY A 30 3.79 1.38 12.98
N MET A 31 3.39 0.47 12.10
CA MET A 31 4.30 -0.50 11.47
C MET A 31 5.37 0.20 10.61
N VAL A 32 4.97 1.17 9.80
CA VAL A 32 5.91 1.99 9.02
C VAL A 32 6.88 2.76 9.93
N GLY A 33 6.40 3.29 11.06
CA GLY A 33 7.22 4.01 12.04
C GLY A 33 8.30 3.14 12.71
N VAL A 34 8.07 1.83 12.83
CA VAL A 34 9.11 0.89 13.31
C VAL A 34 10.26 0.82 12.31
N VAL A 35 9.96 0.68 11.01
CA VAL A 35 10.97 0.66 9.93
C VAL A 35 11.72 2.00 9.86
N GLU A 36 11.02 3.13 10.03
CA GLU A 36 11.63 4.45 10.02
C GLU A 36 12.67 4.63 11.14
N ARG A 37 12.39 4.11 12.34
CA ARG A 37 13.33 4.14 13.48
C ARG A 37 14.55 3.24 13.27
N GLY A 38 14.37 2.14 12.54
CA GLY A 38 15.44 1.17 12.23
C GLY A 38 16.24 1.53 10.98
N LYS A 39 16.38 2.81 10.65
CA LYS A 39 17.19 3.23 9.51
C LYS A 39 18.60 2.66 9.62
N THR A 40 18.99 1.85 8.64
CA THR A 40 20.33 1.30 8.50
C THR A 40 20.90 1.71 7.17
N ASP A 41 22.18 2.09 7.15
CA ASP A 41 22.89 2.37 5.92
C ASP A 41 23.41 1.07 5.29
N PRO A 42 23.42 0.96 3.95
CA PRO A 42 23.96 -0.20 3.27
C PRO A 42 25.44 -0.39 3.61
N ARG A 43 25.84 -1.65 3.84
CA ARG A 43 27.22 -1.99 4.13
C ARG A 43 27.61 -3.28 3.41
N ALA A 44 28.71 -3.20 2.65
CA ALA A 44 29.33 -4.36 2.05
C ALA A 44 30.39 -4.92 3.00
N TYR A 45 30.47 -6.25 3.10
CA TYR A 45 31.46 -6.94 3.91
C TYR A 45 32.46 -7.67 3.01
N PRO A 46 33.78 -7.63 3.32
CA PRO A 46 34.77 -8.37 2.55
C PRO A 46 34.57 -9.86 2.72
N ARG A 47 34.77 -10.63 1.66
CA ARG A 47 34.80 -12.10 1.73
C ARG A 47 36.14 -12.62 2.22
N THR A 48 37.21 -11.93 1.86
CA THR A 48 38.57 -12.23 2.28
C THR A 48 39.24 -10.96 2.79
N PRO A 49 40.32 -11.04 3.60
CA PRO A 49 41.07 -9.85 4.04
C PRO A 49 41.62 -8.99 2.91
N GLN A 50 41.79 -9.57 1.72
CA GLN A 50 42.27 -8.86 0.53
C GLN A 50 41.21 -7.97 -0.12
N ASP A 51 39.91 -8.24 0.20
CA ASP A 51 38.77 -7.51 -0.36
C ASP A 51 38.35 -6.30 0.51
N GLU A 52 39.11 -5.97 1.57
CA GLU A 52 38.73 -4.92 2.52
C GLU A 52 38.57 -3.55 1.84
N GLY A 53 39.54 -3.15 0.99
CA GLY A 53 39.48 -1.90 0.23
C GLY A 53 38.32 -1.86 -0.78
N SER A 54 38.05 -2.98 -1.45
CA SER A 54 36.95 -3.07 -2.41
C SER A 54 35.56 -3.07 -1.72
N SER A 55 35.46 -3.61 -0.50
CA SER A 55 34.24 -3.58 0.28
C SER A 55 33.90 -2.16 0.80
N GLU A 56 34.92 -1.36 1.12
CA GLU A 56 34.74 0.06 1.49
C GLU A 56 34.21 0.86 0.31
N VAL A 57 34.83 0.72 -0.87
CA VAL A 57 34.37 1.35 -2.12
C VAL A 57 32.93 0.93 -2.46
N ALA A 58 32.59 -0.35 -2.31
CA ALA A 58 31.23 -0.85 -2.54
C ALA A 58 30.23 -0.23 -1.55
N THR A 59 30.61 -0.10 -0.28
CA THR A 59 29.79 0.53 0.76
C THR A 59 29.51 2.01 0.42
N ASP A 60 30.54 2.76 0.09
CA ASP A 60 30.43 4.19 -0.25
C ASP A 60 29.60 4.39 -1.53
N THR A 61 29.77 3.52 -2.51
CA THR A 61 28.99 3.54 -3.75
C THR A 61 27.49 3.26 -3.49
N LEU A 62 27.17 2.25 -2.68
CA LEU A 62 25.81 1.95 -2.31
C LEU A 62 25.16 3.10 -1.54
N ARG A 63 25.89 3.72 -0.61
CA ARG A 63 25.41 4.92 0.12
C ARG A 63 25.13 6.07 -0.83
N TYR A 64 26.02 6.36 -1.76
CA TYR A 64 25.82 7.39 -2.78
C TYR A 64 24.53 7.14 -3.59
N VAL A 65 24.36 5.93 -4.13
CA VAL A 65 23.19 5.59 -4.94
C VAL A 65 21.91 5.66 -4.11
N THR A 66 21.90 5.16 -2.88
CA THR A 66 20.74 5.19 -2.00
C THR A 66 20.34 6.61 -1.62
N ASP A 67 21.30 7.51 -1.35
CA ASP A 67 21.04 8.91 -1.06
C ASP A 67 20.49 9.65 -2.28
N GLN A 68 21.10 9.48 -3.45
CA GLN A 68 20.65 10.07 -4.72
C GLN A 68 19.18 9.69 -5.03
N ASN A 69 18.80 8.47 -4.73
CA ASN A 69 17.48 7.93 -5.00
C ASN A 69 16.49 8.12 -3.84
N ARG A 70 16.91 8.77 -2.74
CA ARG A 70 16.07 8.88 -1.51
C ARG A 70 15.51 7.53 -1.10
N TRP A 71 16.36 6.49 -1.14
CA TRP A 71 15.94 5.11 -0.99
C TRP A 71 15.15 4.87 0.28
N HIS A 72 15.59 5.40 1.41
CA HIS A 72 14.87 5.22 2.67
C HIS A 72 13.39 5.65 2.58
N GLN A 73 13.11 6.81 1.97
CA GLN A 73 11.73 7.26 1.78
C GLN A 73 10.94 6.37 0.81
N ASN A 74 11.59 5.89 -0.25
CA ASN A 74 10.98 4.98 -1.21
C ASN A 74 10.69 3.62 -0.59
N LYS A 75 11.59 3.09 0.26
CA LYS A 75 11.40 1.87 1.05
C LYS A 75 10.17 1.99 1.96
N LEU A 76 10.02 3.08 2.71
CA LEU A 76 8.85 3.30 3.57
C LEU A 76 7.54 3.32 2.79
N LYS A 77 7.53 3.97 1.62
CA LYS A 77 6.36 4.00 0.73
C LYS A 77 6.06 2.62 0.13
N ALA A 78 7.08 1.85 -0.24
CA ALA A 78 6.95 0.48 -0.74
C ALA A 78 6.39 -0.44 0.35
N PHE A 79 6.94 -0.35 1.56
CA PHE A 79 6.44 -1.11 2.71
C PHE A 79 4.97 -0.78 3.03
N ARG A 80 4.60 0.51 2.99
CA ARG A 80 3.19 0.90 3.13
C ARG A 80 2.29 0.26 2.06
N ASN A 81 2.72 0.24 0.78
CA ASN A 81 1.97 -0.42 -0.28
C ASN A 81 1.78 -1.91 0.05
N MET A 82 2.85 -2.59 0.47
CA MET A 82 2.80 -4.00 0.84
C MET A 82 1.83 -4.25 2.01
N LEU A 83 1.82 -3.39 3.03
CA LEU A 83 0.89 -3.52 4.15
C LEU A 83 -0.58 -3.33 3.74
N VAL A 84 -0.85 -2.52 2.72
CA VAL A 84 -2.22 -2.20 2.26
C VAL A 84 -2.68 -3.16 1.18
N GLU A 85 -1.89 -3.31 0.12
CA GLU A 85 -2.27 -4.04 -1.10
C GLU A 85 -1.62 -5.42 -1.22
N GLY A 86 -0.71 -5.74 -0.30
CA GLY A 86 -0.04 -7.05 -0.26
C GLY A 86 1.24 -7.14 -1.05
N VAL A 87 1.59 -6.17 -1.91
CA VAL A 87 2.76 -6.23 -2.77
C VAL A 87 3.55 -4.91 -2.75
N ALA A 88 4.87 -5.03 -2.80
CA ALA A 88 5.77 -3.93 -3.09
C ALA A 88 6.73 -4.31 -4.20
N ALA A 89 7.09 -3.35 -5.05
CA ALA A 89 8.02 -3.53 -6.15
C ALA A 89 8.91 -2.30 -6.34
N ALA A 90 10.10 -2.52 -6.86
CA ALA A 90 10.99 -1.49 -7.35
C ALA A 90 11.69 -1.98 -8.62
N ILE A 91 11.96 -1.08 -9.55
CA ILE A 91 12.82 -1.33 -10.70
C ILE A 91 14.14 -0.60 -10.53
N ILE A 92 15.22 -1.30 -10.82
CA ILE A 92 16.59 -0.79 -10.74
C ILE A 92 17.12 -0.62 -12.17
N GLU A 93 17.13 0.61 -12.62
CA GLU A 93 17.46 1.00 -13.99
C GLU A 93 18.64 1.96 -14.03
N VAL A 94 19.13 2.26 -15.22
CA VAL A 94 20.20 3.21 -15.45
C VAL A 94 19.69 4.28 -16.41
N ASP A 95 19.87 5.56 -16.04
CA ASP A 95 19.44 6.68 -16.87
C ASP A 95 20.44 7.00 -17.99
N GLU A 96 20.10 7.94 -18.87
CA GLU A 96 20.94 8.39 -20.00
C GLU A 96 22.32 8.93 -19.56
N ARG A 97 22.46 9.33 -18.28
CA ARG A 97 23.72 9.82 -17.69
C ARG A 97 24.52 8.70 -17.02
N LEU A 98 24.12 7.46 -17.23
CA LEU A 98 24.69 6.27 -16.57
C LEU A 98 24.56 6.30 -15.05
N GLU A 99 23.57 7.05 -14.50
CA GLU A 99 23.26 7.02 -13.07
C GLU A 99 22.28 5.91 -12.74
N VAL A 100 22.55 5.18 -11.67
CA VAL A 100 21.67 4.13 -11.20
C VAL A 100 20.44 4.75 -10.54
N ARG A 101 19.28 4.39 -11.04
CA ARG A 101 17.97 4.84 -10.55
C ARG A 101 17.19 3.70 -9.91
N ILE A 102 16.62 3.98 -8.74
CA ILE A 102 15.73 3.06 -8.05
C ILE A 102 14.34 3.68 -8.09
N ARG A 103 13.51 3.21 -9.00
CA ARG A 103 12.12 3.67 -9.16
C ARG A 103 11.18 2.71 -8.43
N ARG A 104 10.47 3.22 -7.43
CA ARG A 104 9.46 2.46 -6.72
C ARG A 104 8.22 2.24 -7.60
N GLY A 105 7.78 1.01 -7.75
CA GLY A 105 6.48 0.68 -8.34
C GLY A 105 5.33 1.19 -7.48
N ARG A 106 4.32 1.79 -8.12
CA ARG A 106 3.01 1.98 -7.49
C ARG A 106 2.21 0.69 -7.63
N TYR A 107 1.42 0.33 -6.61
CA TYR A 107 0.65 -0.90 -6.66
C TYR A 107 -0.30 -0.93 -7.88
N GLU A 108 -0.87 0.22 -8.24
CA GLU A 108 -1.81 0.37 -9.35
C GLU A 108 -1.15 0.12 -10.71
N SER A 109 0.16 0.28 -10.81
CA SER A 109 0.91 0.12 -12.05
C SER A 109 1.67 -1.20 -12.15
N PHE A 110 1.97 -1.85 -11.02
CA PHE A 110 2.72 -3.10 -11.01
C PHE A 110 1.83 -4.29 -11.34
N PHE A 111 2.28 -5.11 -12.27
CA PHE A 111 1.65 -6.39 -12.59
C PHE A 111 2.69 -7.51 -12.65
N TYR A 112 2.24 -8.72 -12.43
CA TYR A 112 3.08 -9.91 -12.33
C TYR A 112 2.34 -11.16 -12.80
N ASP A 113 3.09 -12.24 -12.94
CA ASP A 113 2.55 -13.56 -13.27
C ASP A 113 1.62 -14.07 -12.15
N PRO A 114 0.31 -14.26 -12.42
CA PRO A 114 -0.64 -14.73 -11.40
C PRO A 114 -0.37 -16.19 -10.98
N TYR A 115 0.48 -16.92 -11.67
CA TYR A 115 0.87 -18.27 -11.30
C TYR A 115 2.09 -18.32 -10.37
N SER A 116 2.76 -17.20 -10.15
CA SER A 116 3.85 -17.10 -9.17
C SER A 116 3.31 -17.37 -7.77
N ARG A 117 3.99 -18.25 -7.01
CA ARG A 117 3.63 -18.65 -5.64
C ARG A 117 4.65 -18.21 -4.60
N GLU A 118 5.86 -17.88 -5.05
CA GLU A 118 6.90 -17.43 -4.14
C GLU A 118 6.68 -15.97 -3.69
N PRO A 119 6.87 -15.65 -2.40
CA PRO A 119 6.70 -14.28 -1.90
C PRO A 119 7.63 -13.26 -2.55
N ASP A 120 8.78 -13.68 -3.05
CA ASP A 120 9.81 -12.85 -3.70
C ASP A 120 9.69 -12.81 -5.22
N PHE A 121 8.68 -13.49 -5.80
CA PHE A 121 8.44 -13.61 -7.25
C PHE A 121 9.59 -14.26 -8.04
N SER A 122 10.45 -15.04 -7.39
CA SER A 122 11.57 -15.74 -8.04
C SER A 122 11.12 -16.75 -9.09
N ASP A 123 9.90 -17.29 -8.95
CA ASP A 123 9.25 -18.24 -9.87
C ASP A 123 8.42 -17.55 -10.97
N ALA A 124 8.28 -16.22 -10.94
CA ALA A 124 7.47 -15.48 -11.92
C ALA A 124 8.06 -15.58 -13.32
N SER A 125 7.19 -15.85 -14.30
CA SER A 125 7.56 -15.88 -15.72
C SER A 125 7.56 -14.50 -16.36
N TYR A 126 6.83 -13.54 -15.79
CA TYR A 126 6.83 -12.14 -16.24
C TYR A 126 6.41 -11.20 -15.12
N MET A 127 6.87 -9.96 -15.22
CA MET A 127 6.40 -8.84 -14.41
C MET A 127 6.71 -7.51 -15.11
N GLY A 128 6.01 -6.44 -14.70
CA GLY A 128 6.17 -5.15 -15.36
C GLY A 128 5.38 -4.04 -14.70
N PHE A 129 5.43 -2.89 -15.36
CA PHE A 129 4.69 -1.70 -14.97
C PHE A 129 3.85 -1.17 -16.13
N ALA A 130 2.61 -0.78 -15.83
CA ALA A 130 1.71 -0.09 -16.75
C ALA A 130 1.49 1.32 -16.23
N GLU A 131 2.02 2.32 -16.90
CA GLU A 131 2.01 3.70 -16.42
C GLU A 131 1.50 4.68 -17.48
N TRP A 132 0.68 5.64 -17.05
CA TRP A 132 0.22 6.72 -17.91
C TRP A 132 1.31 7.74 -18.15
N GLN A 133 1.78 7.86 -19.40
CA GLN A 133 2.79 8.82 -19.83
C GLN A 133 2.20 9.82 -20.81
N TYR A 134 2.79 11.02 -20.92
CA TYR A 134 2.38 11.96 -21.93
C TYR A 134 2.85 11.52 -23.32
N GLN A 135 1.98 11.68 -24.30
CA GLN A 135 2.27 11.30 -25.69
C GLN A 135 3.57 11.89 -26.21
N ASP A 136 3.82 13.17 -25.89
CA ASP A 136 5.00 13.88 -26.36
C ASP A 136 6.29 13.29 -25.76
N ASP A 137 6.25 12.88 -24.49
CA ASP A 137 7.39 12.21 -23.82
C ASP A 137 7.68 10.85 -24.46
N VAL A 138 6.63 10.07 -24.75
CA VAL A 138 6.78 8.76 -25.42
C VAL A 138 7.35 8.92 -26.83
N ILE A 139 6.94 9.96 -27.58
CA ILE A 139 7.48 10.26 -28.91
C ILE A 139 8.97 10.66 -28.84
N VAL A 140 9.37 11.39 -27.80
CA VAL A 140 10.78 11.73 -27.58
C VAL A 140 11.62 10.50 -27.31
N LEU A 141 11.10 9.54 -26.52
CA LEU A 141 11.80 8.29 -26.22
C LEU A 141 11.87 7.35 -27.45
N TYR A 142 10.83 7.33 -28.29
CA TYR A 142 10.71 6.43 -29.45
C TYR A 142 10.37 7.21 -30.73
N PRO A 143 11.29 8.06 -31.24
CA PRO A 143 11.01 8.95 -32.37
C PRO A 143 10.68 8.20 -33.68
N GLU A 144 11.26 7.04 -33.89
CA GLU A 144 10.99 6.15 -35.03
C GLU A 144 9.60 5.52 -35.01
N LYS A 145 8.97 5.45 -33.85
CA LYS A 145 7.60 4.89 -33.65
C LYS A 145 6.51 5.97 -33.62
N ARG A 146 6.85 7.23 -33.95
CA ARG A 146 5.93 8.37 -33.86
C ARG A 146 4.59 8.12 -34.56
N GLU A 147 4.61 7.63 -35.80
CA GLU A 147 3.38 7.39 -36.55
C GLU A 147 2.50 6.31 -35.93
N VAL A 148 3.12 5.26 -35.40
CA VAL A 148 2.43 4.18 -34.70
C VAL A 148 1.79 4.70 -33.42
N ILE A 149 2.53 5.48 -32.63
CA ILE A 149 2.03 6.12 -31.40
C ILE A 149 0.82 7.01 -31.70
N LEU A 150 0.91 7.87 -32.72
CA LEU A 150 -0.19 8.75 -33.13
C LEU A 150 -1.41 7.94 -33.61
N SER A 151 -1.21 6.81 -34.27
CA SER A 151 -2.31 5.94 -34.72
C SER A 151 -3.07 5.32 -33.55
N VAL A 152 -2.39 4.92 -32.46
CA VAL A 152 -3.03 4.41 -31.24
C VAL A 152 -3.88 5.49 -30.59
N VAL A 153 -3.37 6.72 -30.51
CA VAL A 153 -4.14 7.86 -29.97
C VAL A 153 -5.37 8.15 -30.82
N ALA A 154 -5.23 8.13 -32.14
CA ALA A 154 -6.33 8.43 -33.07
C ALA A 154 -7.46 7.38 -33.05
N ARG A 155 -7.11 6.11 -32.81
CA ARG A 155 -8.09 5.02 -32.70
C ARG A 155 -8.87 5.09 -31.40
N GLY A 156 -8.34 5.73 -30.34
CA GLY A 156 -8.98 5.80 -29.04
C GLY A 156 -9.22 4.39 -28.46
N ASP A 157 -8.23 3.51 -28.58
CA ASP A 157 -8.39 2.08 -28.44
C ASP A 157 -8.83 1.69 -27.02
N THR A 158 -10.05 1.18 -26.93
CA THR A 158 -10.63 0.62 -25.71
C THR A 158 -10.18 -0.83 -25.55
N GLY A 159 -9.00 -1.03 -24.97
CA GLY A 159 -8.54 -2.36 -24.61
C GLY A 159 -9.14 -2.85 -23.28
N ASP A 160 -9.45 -4.13 -23.19
CA ASP A 160 -9.85 -4.78 -21.93
C ASP A 160 -8.60 -5.11 -21.10
N SER A 161 -7.90 -4.10 -20.59
CA SER A 161 -6.73 -4.32 -19.74
C SER A 161 -7.12 -4.29 -18.27
N GLN A 162 -6.97 -5.41 -17.58
CA GLN A 162 -7.15 -5.54 -16.13
C GLN A 162 -6.03 -4.87 -15.30
N TRP A 163 -5.06 -4.21 -15.93
CA TRP A 163 -3.76 -3.81 -15.39
C TRP A 163 -3.61 -2.30 -15.15
N ALA A 164 -4.64 -1.52 -15.44
CA ALA A 164 -4.53 -0.07 -15.39
C ALA A 164 -4.83 0.50 -14.01
N ASP A 165 -4.04 1.50 -13.61
CA ASP A 165 -4.35 2.44 -12.53
C ASP A 165 -5.75 3.04 -12.78
N ARG A 166 -6.77 2.49 -12.14
CA ARG A 166 -8.18 2.89 -12.33
C ARG A 166 -8.68 3.73 -11.18
N PRO A 167 -9.23 4.90 -11.44
CA PRO A 167 -10.41 5.33 -10.70
C PRO A 167 -11.58 4.39 -11.08
N ASP A 168 -12.30 3.88 -10.12
CA ASP A 168 -13.32 2.81 -10.20
C ASP A 168 -14.38 2.90 -11.30
N ASP A 169 -14.40 3.97 -12.11
CA ASP A 169 -15.44 4.28 -13.09
C ASP A 169 -14.94 4.45 -14.55
N GLN A 170 -13.67 4.12 -14.86
CA GLN A 170 -13.17 4.34 -16.22
C GLN A 170 -12.98 3.02 -16.98
N THR A 171 -13.62 2.92 -18.15
CA THR A 171 -13.33 1.92 -19.16
C THR A 171 -11.83 1.93 -19.49
N THR A 172 -11.25 0.76 -19.62
CA THR A 172 -9.84 0.57 -19.90
C THR A 172 -9.50 1.15 -21.27
N MET A 173 -8.78 2.23 -21.30
CA MET A 173 -8.30 2.87 -22.52
C MET A 173 -6.79 2.76 -22.57
N TRP A 174 -6.23 2.44 -23.74
CA TRP A 174 -4.80 2.54 -24.00
C TRP A 174 -4.34 3.98 -24.23
N ALA A 175 -5.26 4.86 -24.58
CA ALA A 175 -5.00 6.27 -24.82
C ALA A 175 -6.10 7.14 -24.20
N ASP A 176 -5.71 8.26 -23.61
CA ASP A 176 -6.60 9.37 -23.24
C ASP A 176 -6.35 10.56 -24.21
N PRO A 177 -7.15 10.69 -25.29
CA PRO A 177 -6.95 11.75 -26.27
C PRO A 177 -7.15 13.15 -25.69
N ARG A 178 -7.98 13.30 -24.63
CA ARG A 178 -8.27 14.60 -24.01
C ARG A 178 -7.07 15.15 -23.25
N ARG A 179 -6.34 14.25 -22.56
CA ARG A 179 -5.15 14.58 -21.76
C ARG A 179 -3.85 14.31 -22.49
N LYS A 180 -3.92 13.81 -23.74
CA LYS A 180 -2.75 13.37 -24.53
C LYS A 180 -1.85 12.41 -23.75
N ARG A 181 -2.43 11.39 -23.15
CA ARG A 181 -1.72 10.38 -22.37
C ARG A 181 -1.92 9.02 -22.99
N LEU A 182 -0.89 8.18 -22.84
CA LEU A 182 -0.83 6.80 -23.29
C LEU A 182 -0.53 5.90 -22.08
N LEU A 183 -1.18 4.76 -22.03
CA LEU A 183 -0.82 3.71 -21.09
C LEU A 183 0.34 2.90 -21.68
N VAL A 184 1.54 3.20 -21.22
CA VAL A 184 2.76 2.50 -21.64
C VAL A 184 2.98 1.34 -20.69
N VAL A 185 3.18 0.16 -21.27
CA VAL A 185 3.50 -1.06 -20.53
C VAL A 185 4.96 -1.42 -20.77
N GLU A 186 5.73 -1.46 -19.70
CA GLU A 186 7.10 -1.97 -19.67
C GLU A 186 7.08 -3.33 -18.98
N MET A 187 7.35 -4.39 -19.71
CA MET A 187 7.28 -5.78 -19.26
C MET A 187 8.62 -6.48 -19.44
N TYR A 188 8.99 -7.24 -18.43
CA TYR A 188 10.07 -8.22 -18.51
C TYR A 188 9.47 -9.61 -18.44
N ALA A 189 9.75 -10.43 -19.44
CA ALA A 189 9.22 -11.80 -19.56
C ALA A 189 10.34 -12.80 -19.89
N LYS A 190 10.27 -13.98 -19.29
CA LYS A 190 11.23 -15.05 -19.49
C LYS A 190 10.85 -15.87 -20.73
N ARG A 191 11.69 -15.83 -21.74
CA ARG A 191 11.51 -16.63 -22.98
C ARG A 191 12.74 -17.50 -23.23
N GLY A 192 12.56 -18.81 -23.31
CA GLY A 192 13.67 -19.72 -23.53
C GLY A 192 14.77 -19.66 -22.46
N GLY A 193 14.42 -19.31 -21.22
CA GLY A 193 15.35 -19.15 -20.11
C GLY A 193 15.98 -17.75 -20.00
N THR A 194 15.80 -16.87 -20.99
CA THR A 194 16.37 -15.53 -21.03
C THR A 194 15.30 -14.48 -20.73
N TRP A 195 15.63 -13.45 -19.96
CA TRP A 195 14.76 -12.33 -19.71
C TRP A 195 14.75 -11.36 -20.88
N MET A 196 13.56 -11.11 -21.41
CA MET A 196 13.30 -10.19 -22.53
C MET A 196 12.59 -8.97 -21.99
N LYS A 197 12.98 -7.79 -22.47
CA LYS A 197 12.26 -6.51 -22.26
C LYS A 197 11.30 -6.30 -23.42
N CYS A 198 10.07 -5.90 -23.12
CA CYS A 198 9.07 -5.48 -24.10
C CYS A 198 8.38 -4.22 -23.62
N VAL A 199 8.38 -3.17 -24.44
CA VAL A 199 7.65 -1.93 -24.17
C VAL A 199 6.59 -1.77 -25.27
N PHE A 200 5.33 -1.58 -24.86
CA PHE A 200 4.23 -1.49 -25.80
C PHE A 200 3.11 -0.57 -25.32
N VAL A 201 2.27 -0.13 -26.26
CA VAL A 201 1.05 0.64 -26.02
C VAL A 201 -0.06 0.03 -26.88
N GLY A 202 -1.07 -0.56 -26.25
CA GLY A 202 -2.10 -1.30 -26.96
C GLY A 202 -1.53 -2.46 -27.75
N ASP A 203 -1.74 -2.45 -29.05
CA ASP A 203 -1.21 -3.42 -30.02
C ASP A 203 0.16 -3.03 -30.61
N ALA A 204 0.66 -1.85 -30.25
CA ALA A 204 1.89 -1.29 -30.81
C ALA A 204 3.11 -1.58 -29.94
N THR A 205 4.02 -2.41 -30.40
CA THR A 205 5.33 -2.65 -29.76
C THR A 205 6.28 -1.50 -30.08
N LEU A 206 6.76 -0.84 -29.03
CA LEU A 206 7.73 0.26 -29.11
C LEU A 206 9.17 -0.26 -29.07
N GLU A 207 9.45 -1.17 -28.15
CA GLU A 207 10.77 -1.78 -27.96
C GLU A 207 10.61 -3.28 -27.61
N GLU A 208 11.44 -4.13 -28.21
CA GLU A 208 11.52 -5.55 -27.85
C GLU A 208 12.97 -6.03 -28.03
N GLY A 209 13.49 -6.77 -27.02
CA GLY A 209 14.82 -7.32 -27.07
C GLY A 209 15.20 -8.02 -25.76
N PRO A 210 16.39 -8.60 -25.66
CA PRO A 210 16.93 -9.09 -24.39
C PRO A 210 16.97 -7.95 -23.37
N SER A 211 16.76 -8.27 -22.10
CA SER A 211 16.94 -7.28 -21.05
C SER A 211 18.35 -6.65 -21.14
N PRO A 212 18.47 -5.31 -21.10
CA PRO A 212 19.78 -4.66 -21.14
C PRO A 212 20.59 -4.86 -19.87
N TYR A 213 19.97 -5.40 -18.85
CA TYR A 213 20.56 -5.62 -17.54
C TYR A 213 21.06 -7.04 -17.40
N LEU A 214 22.29 -7.18 -16.94
CA LEU A 214 22.98 -8.46 -16.84
C LEU A 214 23.18 -8.87 -15.39
N ASP A 215 23.11 -10.17 -15.14
CA ASP A 215 23.53 -10.79 -13.90
C ASP A 215 25.06 -10.94 -13.79
N ASP A 216 25.54 -11.59 -12.72
CA ASP A 216 26.97 -11.81 -12.49
C ASP A 216 27.62 -12.76 -13.52
N ASP A 217 26.80 -13.59 -14.20
CA ASP A 217 27.22 -14.50 -15.26
C ASP A 217 27.10 -13.89 -16.66
N GLY A 218 26.69 -12.63 -16.75
CA GLY A 218 26.50 -11.90 -18.00
C GLY A 218 25.22 -12.27 -18.74
N GLN A 219 24.26 -12.91 -18.09
CA GLN A 219 22.97 -13.24 -18.68
C GLN A 219 21.93 -12.14 -18.46
N PRO A 220 21.04 -11.88 -19.44
CA PRO A 220 19.96 -10.93 -19.27
C PRO A 220 19.09 -11.27 -18.05
N MET A 221 18.88 -10.30 -17.17
CA MET A 221 18.12 -10.46 -15.95
C MET A 221 16.94 -9.49 -15.84
N ASN A 222 16.00 -9.80 -14.96
CA ASN A 222 14.91 -8.91 -14.62
C ASN A 222 15.39 -7.81 -13.68
N PRO A 223 15.18 -6.52 -14.00
CA PRO A 223 15.57 -5.42 -13.12
C PRO A 223 14.56 -5.11 -12.02
N ILE A 224 13.42 -5.83 -11.99
CA ILE A 224 12.35 -5.59 -11.03
C ILE A 224 12.52 -6.54 -9.85
N GLU A 225 12.62 -5.94 -8.67
CA GLU A 225 12.57 -6.65 -7.39
C GLU A 225 11.24 -6.40 -6.72
N ALA A 226 10.54 -7.46 -6.38
CA ALA A 226 9.25 -7.39 -5.72
C ALA A 226 9.18 -8.35 -4.54
N PHE A 227 8.23 -8.08 -3.62
CA PHE A 227 7.88 -9.02 -2.56
C PHE A 227 6.44 -8.84 -2.11
N SER A 228 5.86 -9.89 -1.52
CA SER A 228 4.48 -9.88 -1.02
C SER A 228 4.42 -10.14 0.47
N ALA A 229 3.36 -9.62 1.11
CA ALA A 229 3.09 -9.81 2.53
C ALA A 229 2.54 -11.23 2.78
N TYR A 230 1.37 -11.50 2.26
CA TYR A 230 0.65 -12.76 2.42
C TYR A 230 0.16 -13.28 1.08
N ILE A 231 -0.01 -14.58 0.99
CA ILE A 231 -0.56 -15.29 -0.17
C ILE A 231 -1.61 -16.25 0.39
N ASP A 232 -2.84 -16.18 -0.13
CA ASP A 232 -3.92 -17.09 0.26
C ASP A 232 -3.87 -18.42 -0.51
N ASP A 233 -4.77 -19.34 -0.17
CA ASP A 233 -4.85 -20.66 -0.80
C ASP A 233 -5.22 -20.58 -2.30
N ASP A 234 -5.90 -19.51 -2.71
CA ASP A 234 -6.25 -19.21 -4.10
C ASP A 234 -5.15 -18.45 -4.85
N ASN A 235 -3.99 -18.26 -4.22
CA ASN A 235 -2.84 -17.53 -4.75
C ASN A 235 -3.07 -16.02 -4.94
N ASN A 236 -4.03 -15.42 -4.23
CA ASN A 236 -4.17 -13.98 -4.20
C ASN A 236 -3.21 -13.38 -3.16
N ARG A 237 -2.58 -12.29 -3.51
CA ARG A 237 -1.67 -11.57 -2.62
C ARG A 237 -2.44 -10.47 -1.90
N TYR A 238 -2.28 -10.41 -0.58
CA TYR A 238 -3.00 -9.44 0.24
C TYR A 238 -2.12 -8.88 1.36
N GLY A 239 -2.49 -7.70 1.85
CA GLY A 239 -1.79 -7.02 2.94
C GLY A 239 -2.51 -7.19 4.28
N VAL A 240 -1.85 -6.76 5.34
CA VAL A 240 -2.39 -6.75 6.72
C VAL A 240 -3.75 -6.02 6.81
N VAL A 241 -3.95 -5.02 5.95
CA VAL A 241 -5.19 -4.23 5.95
C VAL A 241 -6.41 -5.07 5.55
N ALA A 242 -6.26 -6.10 4.73
CA ALA A 242 -7.37 -6.97 4.33
C ALA A 242 -8.08 -7.58 5.55
N ASP A 243 -7.31 -8.08 6.52
CA ASP A 243 -7.85 -8.66 7.75
C ASP A 243 -8.50 -7.62 8.68
N MET A 244 -8.11 -6.35 8.54
CA MET A 244 -8.66 -5.25 9.34
C MET A 244 -9.99 -4.70 8.80
N VAL A 245 -10.38 -4.99 7.56
CA VAL A 245 -11.55 -4.39 6.91
C VAL A 245 -12.84 -4.80 7.62
N GLY A 246 -13.03 -6.09 7.90
CA GLY A 246 -14.20 -6.60 8.60
C GLY A 246 -14.44 -5.93 9.96
N PRO A 247 -13.48 -6.06 10.91
CA PRO A 247 -13.59 -5.40 12.21
C PRO A 247 -13.73 -3.87 12.12
N GLN A 248 -13.11 -3.23 11.12
CA GLN A 248 -13.23 -1.78 10.89
C GLN A 248 -14.67 -1.39 10.51
N ASP A 249 -15.33 -2.16 9.67
CA ASP A 249 -16.71 -1.93 9.26
C ASP A 249 -17.68 -2.17 10.43
N GLU A 250 -17.43 -3.16 11.26
CA GLU A 250 -18.18 -3.40 12.48
C GLU A 250 -18.05 -2.23 13.46
N ILE A 251 -16.85 -1.73 13.71
CA ILE A 251 -16.62 -0.55 14.56
C ILE A 251 -17.44 0.64 14.07
N ASN A 252 -17.42 0.92 12.77
CA ASN A 252 -18.18 2.02 12.19
C ASN A 252 -19.70 1.81 12.33
N THR A 253 -20.16 0.57 12.13
CA THR A 253 -21.57 0.21 12.21
C THR A 253 -22.10 0.31 13.63
N TYR A 254 -21.44 -0.35 14.59
CA TYR A 254 -21.90 -0.32 15.99
C TYR A 254 -21.73 1.06 16.62
N ARG A 255 -20.68 1.80 16.26
CA ARG A 255 -20.50 3.16 16.74
C ARG A 255 -21.60 4.11 16.26
N ARG A 256 -22.01 4.00 14.98
CA ARG A 256 -23.13 4.78 14.44
C ARG A 256 -24.46 4.37 15.08
N LYS A 257 -24.71 3.07 15.23
CA LYS A 257 -25.89 2.55 15.94
C LYS A 257 -25.96 3.05 17.37
N GLY A 258 -24.87 2.92 18.14
CA GLY A 258 -24.81 3.37 19.52
C GLY A 258 -25.07 4.87 19.64
N ALA A 259 -24.47 5.69 18.77
CA ALA A 259 -24.71 7.14 18.75
C ALA A 259 -26.19 7.46 18.39
N HIS A 260 -26.79 6.69 17.48
CA HIS A 260 -28.19 6.86 17.13
C HIS A 260 -29.11 6.50 18.31
N LEU A 261 -28.91 5.33 18.93
CA LEU A 261 -29.71 4.86 20.06
C LEU A 261 -29.59 5.76 21.30
N ALA A 262 -28.44 6.40 21.48
CA ALA A 262 -28.22 7.36 22.55
C ALA A 262 -29.05 8.65 22.39
N THR A 263 -29.38 9.02 21.15
CA THR A 263 -30.07 10.28 20.81
C THR A 263 -31.54 10.09 20.45
N PHE A 264 -31.93 8.91 20.00
CA PHE A 264 -33.27 8.62 19.58
C PHE A 264 -33.95 7.62 20.53
N ARG A 265 -35.19 7.94 20.93
CA ARG A 265 -36.04 7.07 21.74
C ARG A 265 -37.16 6.53 20.87
N GLN A 266 -37.35 5.23 20.88
CA GLN A 266 -38.51 4.59 20.25
C GLN A 266 -39.71 4.73 21.18
N LEU A 267 -40.83 5.15 20.62
CA LEU A 267 -42.10 5.22 21.32
C LEU A 267 -43.03 4.10 20.89
N GLN A 268 -43.72 3.52 21.83
CA GLN A 268 -44.78 2.54 21.60
C GLN A 268 -46.06 3.07 22.18
N GLU A 269 -47.12 3.03 21.38
CA GLU A 269 -48.49 3.28 21.84
C GLU A 269 -48.95 2.07 22.66
N THR A 270 -49.33 2.30 23.90
CA THR A 270 -49.77 1.26 24.84
C THR A 270 -51.25 1.19 24.99
N ASP A 271 -51.98 2.26 24.69
CA ASP A 271 -53.43 2.33 24.76
C ASP A 271 -53.99 3.14 23.58
N PRO A 272 -54.46 2.43 22.52
CA PRO A 272 -55.13 3.08 21.38
C PRO A 272 -56.45 3.78 21.73
N SER A 273 -57.00 3.46 22.89
CA SER A 273 -58.26 4.08 23.35
C SER A 273 -58.05 5.39 24.10
N SER A 274 -56.83 5.74 24.44
CA SER A 274 -56.50 7.05 25.04
C SER A 274 -56.63 8.14 23.98
N ALA A 275 -57.84 8.60 23.76
CA ALA A 275 -58.14 9.68 22.83
C ALA A 275 -57.38 10.95 23.20
N GLY A 276 -56.37 11.32 22.45
CA GLY A 276 -55.89 12.67 22.49
C GLY A 276 -54.42 12.98 22.46
N ALA A 277 -53.53 11.99 22.56
CA ALA A 277 -52.09 12.31 22.48
C ALA A 277 -51.62 12.21 21.00
N ASP A 278 -51.35 13.38 20.40
CA ASP A 278 -50.80 13.47 19.05
C ASP A 278 -49.41 12.75 18.99
N PRO A 279 -49.22 11.79 18.05
CA PRO A 279 -47.93 11.11 17.84
C PRO A 279 -46.76 12.07 17.65
N GLU A 280 -47.01 13.24 17.04
CA GLU A 280 -45.96 14.25 16.84
C GLU A 280 -45.62 14.97 18.16
N GLU A 281 -46.55 15.17 19.05
CA GLU A 281 -46.32 15.69 20.38
C GLU A 281 -45.48 14.71 21.22
N ALA A 282 -45.86 13.44 21.23
CA ALA A 282 -45.12 12.39 21.93
C ALA A 282 -43.65 12.29 21.40
N ARG A 283 -43.44 12.38 20.09
CA ARG A 283 -42.14 12.40 19.48
C ARG A 283 -41.32 13.65 19.85
N ARG A 284 -41.97 14.81 19.93
CA ARG A 284 -41.33 16.07 20.31
C ARG A 284 -40.86 16.01 21.74
N GLU A 285 -41.71 15.56 22.65
CA GLU A 285 -41.42 15.46 24.08
C GLU A 285 -40.34 14.36 24.35
N ALA A 286 -40.38 13.23 23.66
CA ALA A 286 -39.35 12.20 23.79
C ALA A 286 -37.95 12.64 23.35
N ARG A 287 -37.83 13.70 22.54
CA ARG A 287 -36.55 14.28 22.14
C ARG A 287 -35.94 15.26 23.15
N ARG A 288 -36.73 15.78 24.07
CA ARG A 288 -36.32 16.71 25.11
C ARG A 288 -35.73 15.94 26.29
N ALA A 289 -34.70 16.50 26.90
CA ALA A 289 -34.08 15.90 28.08
C ALA A 289 -35.02 15.89 29.28
N ASP A 290 -35.89 16.90 29.37
CA ASP A 290 -36.88 17.18 30.42
C ASP A 290 -38.34 16.98 29.96
N GLY A 291 -38.51 16.31 28.79
CA GLY A 291 -39.82 16.09 28.20
C GLY A 291 -40.69 15.11 28.99
N VAL A 292 -41.99 15.43 29.08
CA VAL A 292 -42.99 14.57 29.72
C VAL A 292 -43.70 13.79 28.62
N ILE A 293 -43.65 12.46 28.72
CA ILE A 293 -44.30 11.59 27.73
C ILE A 293 -45.81 11.59 28.00
N PRO A 294 -46.65 11.92 26.99
CA PRO A 294 -48.10 11.92 27.13
C PRO A 294 -48.65 10.52 27.51
N SER A 295 -49.77 10.50 28.20
CA SER A 295 -50.44 9.24 28.56
C SER A 295 -50.78 8.43 27.29
N GLY A 296 -50.70 7.11 27.39
CA GLY A 296 -50.88 6.19 26.24
C GLY A 296 -49.64 5.91 25.44
N TRP A 297 -48.51 6.57 25.74
CA TRP A 297 -47.20 6.35 25.09
C TRP A 297 -46.16 5.92 26.09
N ASN A 298 -45.35 4.92 25.73
CA ASN A 298 -44.19 4.50 26.51
C ASN A 298 -42.91 4.55 25.68
N ILE A 299 -41.79 4.82 26.34
CA ILE A 299 -40.49 4.68 25.75
C ILE A 299 -40.12 3.19 25.77
N VAL A 300 -39.80 2.64 24.59
CA VAL A 300 -39.31 1.27 24.48
C VAL A 300 -37.91 1.21 25.10
N PRO A 301 -37.64 0.33 26.09
CA PRO A 301 -36.32 0.15 26.63
C PRO A 301 -35.35 -0.36 25.55
N THR A 302 -34.28 0.39 25.34
CA THR A 302 -33.23 0.02 24.36
C THR A 302 -31.91 -0.42 25.04
N SER A 303 -31.92 -0.52 26.38
CA SER A 303 -30.73 -0.79 27.21
C SER A 303 -30.01 -2.07 26.82
N ASP A 304 -30.74 -3.17 26.60
CA ASP A 304 -30.13 -4.47 26.33
C ASP A 304 -29.49 -4.52 24.94
N LYS A 305 -30.17 -3.95 23.93
CA LYS A 305 -29.59 -3.82 22.57
C LYS A 305 -28.39 -2.89 22.54
N PHE A 306 -28.45 -1.80 23.30
CA PHE A 306 -27.33 -0.88 23.42
C PHE A 306 -26.12 -1.55 24.08
N SER A 307 -26.32 -2.30 25.15
CA SER A 307 -25.26 -3.02 25.84
C SER A 307 -24.62 -4.09 24.95
N MET A 308 -25.44 -4.84 24.19
CA MET A 308 -24.96 -5.82 23.22
C MET A 308 -24.13 -5.16 22.10
N ASP A 309 -24.61 -4.07 21.49
CA ASP A 309 -23.89 -3.33 20.46
C ASP A 309 -22.55 -2.76 21.01
N MET A 310 -22.50 -2.35 22.29
CA MET A 310 -21.28 -1.89 22.93
C MET A 310 -20.26 -2.99 23.18
N ASN A 311 -20.70 -4.20 23.54
CA ASN A 311 -19.84 -5.35 23.69
C ASN A 311 -19.23 -5.78 22.34
N LEU A 312 -20.03 -5.88 21.28
CA LEU A 312 -19.54 -6.17 19.93
C LEU A 312 -18.57 -5.09 19.43
N LEU A 313 -18.84 -3.81 19.74
CA LEU A 313 -17.89 -2.73 19.45
C LEU A 313 -16.56 -2.90 20.20
N ALA A 314 -16.58 -3.35 21.44
CA ALA A 314 -15.37 -3.59 22.22
C ALA A 314 -14.57 -4.78 21.66
N GLU A 315 -15.25 -5.85 21.27
CA GLU A 315 -14.66 -7.01 20.61
C GLU A 315 -13.98 -6.64 19.29
N ALA A 316 -14.70 -5.98 18.37
CA ALA A 316 -14.14 -5.53 17.10
C ALA A 316 -12.91 -4.61 17.25
N LYS A 317 -12.89 -3.75 18.29
CA LYS A 317 -11.71 -2.96 18.61
C LYS A 317 -10.54 -3.82 19.08
N SER A 318 -10.81 -4.85 19.88
CA SER A 318 -9.78 -5.78 20.35
C SER A 318 -9.18 -6.58 19.19
N GLU A 319 -10.00 -6.97 18.21
CA GLU A 319 -9.54 -7.68 17.01
C GLU A 319 -8.60 -6.82 16.16
N ILE A 320 -8.97 -5.56 15.85
CA ILE A 320 -8.07 -4.64 15.13
C ILE A 320 -6.74 -4.44 15.89
N GLU A 321 -6.78 -4.37 17.22
CA GLU A 321 -5.57 -4.22 18.04
C GLU A 321 -4.70 -5.48 18.05
N ARG A 322 -5.29 -6.66 17.81
CA ARG A 322 -4.54 -7.91 17.63
C ARG A 322 -3.88 -8.05 16.27
N ILE A 323 -4.59 -7.64 15.21
CA ILE A 323 -4.06 -7.68 13.83
C ILE A 323 -2.97 -6.62 13.63
N GLY A 324 -3.13 -5.47 14.28
CA GLY A 324 -2.20 -4.34 14.19
C GLY A 324 -0.96 -4.50 15.07
N PRO A 325 -0.02 -3.55 14.99
CA PRO A 325 1.14 -3.56 15.87
C PRO A 325 0.68 -3.41 17.33
N ASN A 326 1.27 -4.23 18.19
CA ASN A 326 0.98 -4.18 19.63
C ASN A 326 1.09 -2.73 20.14
N PRO A 327 0.12 -2.24 20.93
CA PRO A 327 0.13 -0.88 21.46
C PRO A 327 1.42 -0.52 22.23
N ALA A 328 2.12 -1.50 22.78
CA ALA A 328 3.41 -1.32 23.43
C ALA A 328 4.51 -0.85 22.46
N ILE A 329 4.49 -1.30 21.19
CA ILE A 329 5.42 -0.84 20.14
C ILE A 329 5.20 0.63 19.85
N LEU A 330 3.95 1.08 19.93
CA LEU A 330 3.53 2.47 19.67
C LEU A 330 3.71 3.40 20.89
N GLY A 331 4.29 2.91 22.00
CA GLY A 331 4.43 3.69 23.23
C GLY A 331 3.10 3.98 23.95
N ARG A 332 2.02 3.29 23.58
CA ARG A 332 0.69 3.41 24.19
C ARG A 332 0.54 2.45 25.35
N GLN A 333 1.36 2.59 26.38
CA GLN A 333 1.28 1.76 27.59
C GLN A 333 0.29 2.35 28.60
N GLY A 334 -0.46 1.48 29.30
CA GLY A 334 -1.24 1.90 30.48
C GLY A 334 -0.32 2.36 31.61
N GLU A 335 -0.76 3.31 32.40
CA GLU A 335 0.00 4.09 33.40
C GLU A 335 0.69 3.29 34.53
N ASN A 336 0.50 1.97 34.63
CA ASN A 336 0.93 1.17 35.79
C ASN A 336 1.85 -0.04 35.49
N GLN A 337 2.71 0.03 34.45
CA GLN A 337 3.59 -1.10 34.12
C GLN A 337 5.07 -0.79 34.29
N SER A 338 5.85 -1.75 34.84
CA SER A 338 7.30 -1.61 34.94
C SER A 338 7.95 -1.55 33.55
N GLY A 339 8.99 -0.75 33.38
CA GLY A 339 9.70 -0.59 32.11
C GLY A 339 10.17 -1.92 31.50
N ARG A 340 10.51 -2.92 32.35
CA ARG A 340 10.93 -4.26 31.89
C ARG A 340 9.78 -5.06 31.25
N ALA A 341 8.56 -4.97 31.81
CA ALA A 341 7.38 -5.62 31.23
C ALA A 341 6.99 -4.97 29.89
N GLY A 342 7.22 -3.65 29.74
CA GLY A 342 7.04 -2.93 28.49
C GLY A 342 7.98 -3.41 27.39
N LEU A 343 9.27 -3.59 27.69
CA LEU A 343 10.26 -4.10 26.74
C LEU A 343 9.95 -5.52 26.26
N VAL A 344 9.56 -6.41 27.17
CA VAL A 344 9.18 -7.80 26.82
C VAL A 344 7.97 -7.83 25.89
N ARG A 345 6.95 -7.00 26.14
CA ARG A 345 5.77 -6.90 25.25
C ARG A 345 6.11 -6.26 23.91
N GLN A 346 7.01 -5.30 23.90
CA GLN A 346 7.48 -4.71 22.65
C GLN A 346 8.21 -5.76 21.78
N GLN A 347 9.07 -6.58 22.38
CA GLN A 347 9.74 -7.68 21.69
C GLN A 347 8.75 -8.73 21.17
N ALA A 348 7.77 -9.13 22.00
CA ALA A 348 6.73 -10.08 21.60
C ALA A 348 5.94 -9.57 20.39
N GLY A 349 5.51 -8.29 20.41
CA GLY A 349 4.78 -7.69 19.30
C GLY A 349 5.59 -7.58 18.00
N LEU A 350 6.91 -7.37 18.08
CA LEU A 350 7.79 -7.40 16.91
C LEU A 350 7.92 -8.83 16.35
N THR A 351 7.85 -9.85 17.20
CA THR A 351 7.92 -11.24 16.76
C THR A 351 6.71 -11.65 15.93
N GLU A 352 5.52 -11.17 16.26
CA GLU A 352 4.29 -11.43 15.49
C GLU A 352 4.37 -10.91 14.05
N LEU A 353 5.06 -9.81 13.83
CA LEU A 353 5.24 -9.17 12.53
C LEU A 353 6.61 -9.44 11.89
N ALA A 354 7.41 -10.34 12.50
CA ALA A 354 8.79 -10.56 12.10
C ALA A 354 8.94 -10.97 10.63
N HIS A 355 7.99 -11.74 10.09
CA HIS A 355 8.05 -12.16 8.69
C HIS A 355 7.89 -10.98 7.72
N LEU A 356 7.07 -9.96 8.04
CA LEU A 356 6.90 -8.75 7.21
C LEU A 356 8.17 -7.89 7.21
N TYR A 357 8.79 -7.74 8.38
CA TYR A 357 10.04 -6.99 8.50
C TYR A 357 11.21 -7.74 7.86
N GLY A 358 11.29 -9.07 8.07
CA GLY A 358 12.30 -9.92 7.42
C GLY A 358 12.16 -9.93 5.90
N GLY A 359 10.92 -10.04 5.38
CA GLY A 359 10.66 -9.94 3.94
C GLY A 359 11.08 -8.58 3.34
N LEU A 360 10.87 -7.48 4.10
CA LEU A 360 11.32 -6.16 3.70
C LEU A 360 12.86 -6.06 3.65
N GLU A 361 13.55 -6.63 4.65
CA GLU A 361 15.02 -6.65 4.72
C GLU A 361 15.61 -7.50 3.59
N ASP A 362 15.06 -8.68 3.33
CA ASP A 362 15.48 -9.54 2.21
C ASP A 362 15.27 -8.86 0.85
N TRP A 363 14.12 -8.19 0.68
CA TRP A 363 13.85 -7.40 -0.52
C TRP A 363 14.85 -6.26 -0.69
N GLU A 364 15.16 -5.53 0.38
CA GLU A 364 16.17 -4.46 0.36
C GLU A 364 17.55 -4.99 -0.04
N LEU A 365 17.95 -6.15 0.47
CA LEU A 365 19.21 -6.79 0.09
C LEU A 365 19.25 -7.15 -1.40
N ARG A 366 18.14 -7.65 -1.97
CA ARG A 366 18.03 -7.93 -3.42
C ARG A 366 18.16 -6.64 -4.23
N VAL A 367 17.49 -5.55 -3.81
CA VAL A 367 17.63 -4.23 -4.44
C VAL A 367 19.09 -3.77 -4.42
N PHE A 368 19.81 -3.89 -3.30
CA PHE A 368 21.22 -3.49 -3.22
C PHE A 368 22.13 -4.36 -4.11
N ARG A 369 21.85 -5.65 -4.23
CA ARG A 369 22.57 -6.53 -5.17
C ARG A 369 22.34 -6.10 -6.62
N GLN A 370 21.10 -5.76 -6.97
CA GLN A 370 20.78 -5.20 -8.28
C GLN A 370 21.51 -3.86 -8.52
N VAL A 371 21.51 -2.95 -7.55
CA VAL A 371 22.24 -1.68 -7.63
C VAL A 371 23.71 -1.94 -7.91
N TRP A 372 24.33 -2.85 -7.15
CA TRP A 372 25.74 -3.20 -7.34
C TRP A 372 26.01 -3.81 -8.72
N SER A 373 25.15 -4.69 -9.22
CA SER A 373 25.24 -5.24 -10.57
C SER A 373 25.20 -4.14 -11.64
N ARG A 374 24.31 -3.12 -11.49
CA ARG A 374 24.25 -1.95 -12.41
C ARG A 374 25.53 -1.11 -12.35
N VAL A 375 26.03 -0.84 -11.16
CA VAL A 375 27.30 -0.12 -10.99
C VAL A 375 28.44 -0.85 -11.74
N ARG A 376 28.58 -2.15 -11.54
CA ARG A 376 29.61 -2.95 -12.23
C ARG A 376 29.47 -2.97 -13.74
N GLN A 377 28.25 -3.01 -14.23
CA GLN A 377 27.95 -3.09 -15.66
C GLN A 377 28.14 -1.76 -16.38
N PHE A 378 27.73 -0.64 -15.78
CA PHE A 378 27.63 0.65 -16.48
C PHE A 378 28.68 1.70 -16.04
N TRP A 379 29.25 1.60 -14.83
CA TRP A 379 30.28 2.54 -14.39
C TRP A 379 31.69 1.99 -14.74
N THR A 380 32.01 2.02 -16.01
CA THR A 380 33.29 1.50 -16.54
C THR A 380 34.42 2.51 -16.49
N GLU A 381 34.11 3.80 -16.30
CA GLU A 381 35.06 4.89 -16.20
C GLU A 381 35.24 5.36 -14.74
N PRO A 382 36.39 5.94 -14.37
CA PRO A 382 36.60 6.53 -13.06
C PRO A 382 35.57 7.62 -12.78
N LYS A 383 34.84 7.50 -11.67
CA LYS A 383 33.80 8.42 -11.27
C LYS A 383 34.06 8.95 -9.87
N PHE A 384 34.01 10.27 -9.71
CA PHE A 384 34.10 10.91 -8.40
C PHE A 384 32.69 10.96 -7.79
N ILE A 385 32.54 10.33 -6.65
CA ILE A 385 31.28 10.34 -5.87
C ILE A 385 31.51 11.09 -4.57
N ARG A 386 30.49 11.84 -4.15
CA ARG A 386 30.49 12.50 -2.86
C ARG A 386 29.64 11.67 -1.90
N VAL A 387 30.26 11.16 -0.85
CA VAL A 387 29.59 10.39 0.20
C VAL A 387 29.51 11.27 1.45
N THR A 388 28.34 11.31 2.07
CA THR A 388 28.12 11.96 3.36
C THR A 388 28.01 10.85 4.39
N ASP A 389 28.85 10.86 5.40
CA ASP A 389 28.75 9.93 6.54
C ASP A 389 27.80 10.45 7.63
N ASP A 390 27.56 9.63 8.67
CA ASP A 390 26.67 9.97 9.77
C ASP A 390 27.08 11.22 10.57
N GLU A 391 28.34 11.65 10.43
CA GLU A 391 28.88 12.86 11.08
C GLU A 391 28.79 14.09 10.17
N ASN A 392 28.12 14.01 9.02
CA ASN A 392 28.12 15.03 7.97
C ASN A 392 29.53 15.41 7.46
N ALA A 393 30.52 14.58 7.71
CA ALA A 393 31.84 14.74 7.12
C ALA A 393 31.79 14.40 5.64
N VAL A 394 32.31 15.28 4.81
CA VAL A 394 32.46 15.06 3.37
C VAL A 394 33.80 14.37 3.15
N LYS A 395 33.78 13.11 2.77
CA LYS A 395 34.96 12.38 2.29
C LYS A 395 35.18 12.60 0.81
#